data_1aa6186cc23937dc76d6c3ae9422a191
#
_entry.id   1aa6186cc23937dc76d6c3ae9422a191
#
_cell.length_a   1.000
_cell.length_b   1.000
_cell.length_c   1.000
_cell.angle_alpha   90.00
_cell.angle_beta   90.00
_cell.angle_gamma   90.00
#
_symmetry.space_group_name_H-M   'P 1'
#
loop_
_entity.id
_entity.type
_entity.pdbx_description
1 polymer ?
#
loop_
_entity_poly.entity_id
_entity_poly.type
_entity_poly.pdbx_seq_one_letter_code
_entity_poly.pdbx_strand_id
1 'polypeptide(L)'
;MRNAKIRTAVVGAGKMGTIHAKVYDQLPQSEFVAVVDIDANKAQRLADQYNCLASDECGDILDKVDAGTIATPTLTHLKLAKIFIKNKIPVLIEKPLAANVREGKKVAALAKRHNTVVAVGHSERCNPVAQAIKRLDIEPKFIEANRISPYPFRSTDVGVVLDVMIHDIDIILSLAASKIKRVDAVGVNVIGEEEDICNARIVFESGCIANITASRLGLKTDRRVRVFSRQAYLSVDYLKKSGIIVKADPNINVVKCIQEHKEAGTFDFETMNWPDLLHVEQLDIDDKEPIRLEQEAFLQAVTNRELTPEVSAQEALAALECAKKILNSVKKNRWREKIDGDI
;
A
#
# COMPACT_ATOMS: atom_id res chain seq x y z
N MET A 1 8.68 -28.20 -20.18
CA MET A 1 9.77 -27.27 -20.51
C MET A 1 10.07 -26.46 -19.27
N ARG A 2 11.34 -26.43 -18.78
CA ARG A 2 11.69 -25.50 -17.69
C ARG A 2 11.62 -24.10 -18.28
N ASN A 3 10.67 -23.26 -17.80
CA ASN A 3 10.68 -21.85 -18.16
C ASN A 3 12.05 -21.27 -17.75
N ALA A 4 12.69 -20.53 -18.67
CA ALA A 4 13.94 -19.84 -18.35
C ALA A 4 13.68 -18.89 -17.20
N LYS A 5 14.62 -18.80 -16.25
CA LYS A 5 14.54 -17.85 -15.15
C LYS A 5 14.64 -16.42 -15.68
N ILE A 6 13.96 -15.49 -15.02
CA ILE A 6 14.00 -14.06 -15.32
C ILE A 6 15.27 -13.49 -14.67
N ARG A 7 16.15 -12.88 -15.46
CA ARG A 7 17.32 -12.19 -14.97
C ARG A 7 16.90 -10.89 -14.29
N THR A 8 17.09 -10.80 -12.97
CA THR A 8 16.61 -9.68 -12.16
C THR A 8 17.77 -8.86 -11.61
N ALA A 9 17.54 -7.57 -11.41
CA ALA A 9 18.47 -6.66 -10.76
C ALA A 9 17.79 -5.75 -9.73
N VAL A 10 18.59 -5.23 -8.81
CA VAL A 10 18.18 -4.21 -7.85
C VAL A 10 19.01 -2.95 -8.05
N VAL A 11 18.35 -1.81 -8.17
CA VAL A 11 18.95 -0.48 -8.21
C VAL A 11 18.70 0.21 -6.88
N GLY A 12 19.79 0.49 -6.15
CA GLY A 12 19.80 0.97 -4.77
C GLY A 12 20.16 -0.15 -3.78
N ALA A 13 21.37 -0.11 -3.22
CA ALA A 13 21.87 -1.07 -2.21
C ALA A 13 21.59 -0.60 -0.77
N GLY A 14 20.52 0.17 -0.56
CA GLY A 14 20.03 0.57 0.75
C GLY A 14 19.21 -0.53 1.43
N LYS A 15 18.52 -0.18 2.53
CA LYS A 15 17.71 -1.13 3.31
C LYS A 15 16.69 -1.89 2.45
N MET A 16 15.88 -1.17 1.63
CA MET A 16 14.87 -1.82 0.79
C MET A 16 15.51 -2.64 -0.32
N GLY A 17 16.56 -2.12 -0.97
CA GLY A 17 17.29 -2.87 -1.98
C GLY A 17 17.88 -4.19 -1.46
N THR A 18 18.43 -4.20 -0.25
CA THR A 18 18.90 -5.44 0.40
C THR A 18 17.77 -6.45 0.62
N ILE A 19 16.59 -5.99 1.01
CA ILE A 19 15.42 -6.86 1.19
C ILE A 19 14.97 -7.43 -0.16
N HIS A 20 14.88 -6.58 -1.20
CA HIS A 20 14.52 -7.03 -2.55
C HIS A 20 15.52 -8.02 -3.12
N ALA A 21 16.83 -7.78 -2.96
CA ALA A 21 17.89 -8.69 -3.41
C ALA A 21 17.74 -10.08 -2.76
N LYS A 22 17.54 -10.11 -1.43
CA LYS A 22 17.33 -11.36 -0.69
C LYS A 22 16.13 -12.15 -1.22
N VAL A 23 15.02 -11.48 -1.52
CA VAL A 23 13.81 -12.14 -2.01
C VAL A 23 14.01 -12.64 -3.44
N TYR A 24 14.63 -11.85 -4.35
CA TYR A 24 14.94 -12.31 -5.72
C TYR A 24 15.84 -13.54 -5.74
N ASP A 25 16.86 -13.60 -4.89
CA ASP A 25 17.74 -14.78 -4.76
C ASP A 25 16.97 -16.04 -4.35
N GLN A 26 15.93 -15.90 -3.53
CA GLN A 26 15.10 -17.00 -3.04
C GLN A 26 13.97 -17.42 -3.98
N LEU A 27 13.62 -16.61 -4.98
CA LEU A 27 12.49 -16.88 -5.87
C LEU A 27 12.90 -17.88 -6.98
N PRO A 28 12.21 -19.03 -7.14
CA PRO A 28 12.57 -20.03 -8.13
C PRO A 28 12.57 -19.53 -9.57
N GLN A 29 11.71 -18.55 -9.88
CA GLN A 29 11.58 -17.95 -11.21
C GLN A 29 12.59 -16.83 -11.48
N SER A 30 13.36 -16.41 -10.48
CA SER A 30 14.35 -15.35 -10.59
C SER A 30 15.78 -15.92 -10.72
N GLU A 31 16.60 -15.26 -11.52
CA GLU A 31 18.05 -15.31 -11.52
C GLU A 31 18.55 -13.92 -11.15
N PHE A 32 19.00 -13.74 -9.91
CA PHE A 32 19.47 -12.44 -9.43
C PHE A 32 20.87 -12.17 -9.96
N VAL A 33 21.02 -11.24 -10.92
CA VAL A 33 22.25 -11.08 -11.72
C VAL A 33 22.99 -9.79 -11.47
N ALA A 34 22.36 -8.75 -10.87
CA ALA A 34 23.04 -7.47 -10.69
C ALA A 34 22.50 -6.61 -9.54
N VAL A 35 23.41 -5.84 -8.96
CA VAL A 35 23.14 -4.74 -8.03
C VAL A 35 23.74 -3.45 -8.58
N VAL A 36 22.99 -2.37 -8.54
CA VAL A 36 23.46 -1.03 -8.93
C VAL A 36 23.27 -0.05 -7.78
N ASP A 37 24.31 0.69 -7.43
CA ASP A 37 24.24 1.82 -6.49
C ASP A 37 25.30 2.85 -6.85
N ILE A 38 24.99 4.15 -6.76
CA ILE A 38 25.97 5.24 -6.99
C ILE A 38 27.19 5.15 -6.04
N ASP A 39 27.02 4.51 -4.89
CA ASP A 39 28.09 4.09 -3.99
C ASP A 39 28.57 2.69 -4.41
N ALA A 40 29.63 2.64 -5.24
CA ALA A 40 30.20 1.39 -5.75
C ALA A 40 30.54 0.39 -4.63
N ASN A 41 30.94 0.88 -3.44
CA ASN A 41 31.25 0.01 -2.30
C ASN A 41 29.99 -0.64 -1.73
N LYS A 42 28.83 0.04 -1.75
CA LYS A 42 27.56 -0.56 -1.34
C LYS A 42 27.09 -1.58 -2.37
N ALA A 43 27.18 -1.23 -3.66
CA ALA A 43 26.84 -2.14 -4.73
C ALA A 43 27.68 -3.43 -4.63
N GLN A 44 29.00 -3.30 -4.49
CA GLN A 44 29.91 -4.44 -4.39
C GLN A 44 29.62 -5.33 -3.18
N ARG A 45 29.47 -4.73 -1.98
CA ARG A 45 29.17 -5.50 -0.77
C ARG A 45 27.87 -6.29 -0.85
N LEU A 46 26.83 -5.74 -1.49
CA LEU A 46 25.58 -6.46 -1.67
C LEU A 46 25.70 -7.52 -2.77
N ALA A 47 26.39 -7.23 -3.86
CA ALA A 47 26.61 -8.16 -4.97
C ALA A 47 27.45 -9.38 -4.55
N ASP A 48 28.46 -9.19 -3.72
CA ASP A 48 29.31 -10.27 -3.18
C ASP A 48 28.50 -11.31 -2.39
N GLN A 49 27.42 -10.89 -1.70
CA GLN A 49 26.54 -11.79 -0.94
C GLN A 49 25.78 -12.78 -1.84
N TYR A 50 25.53 -12.40 -3.08
CA TYR A 50 24.73 -13.16 -4.05
C TYR A 50 25.53 -13.61 -5.27
N ASN A 51 26.84 -13.36 -5.29
CA ASN A 51 27.74 -13.69 -6.40
C ASN A 51 27.23 -13.16 -7.75
N CYS A 52 26.81 -11.89 -7.77
CA CYS A 52 26.27 -11.22 -8.94
C CYS A 52 27.09 -9.96 -9.33
N LEU A 53 26.73 -9.32 -10.44
CA LEU A 53 27.41 -8.12 -10.95
C LEU A 53 27.14 -6.92 -10.03
N ALA A 54 28.19 -6.15 -9.71
CA ALA A 54 28.09 -4.82 -9.13
C ALA A 54 28.35 -3.75 -10.18
N SER A 55 27.58 -2.65 -10.17
CA SER A 55 27.83 -1.48 -11.00
C SER A 55 27.38 -0.20 -10.28
N ASP A 56 27.93 0.94 -10.65
CA ASP A 56 27.50 2.26 -10.23
C ASP A 56 26.58 2.94 -11.26
N GLU A 57 26.45 2.36 -12.45
CA GLU A 57 25.59 2.88 -13.53
C GLU A 57 24.55 1.87 -14.02
N CYS A 58 23.30 2.29 -14.16
CA CYS A 58 22.24 1.44 -14.70
C CYS A 58 22.47 1.04 -16.16
N GLY A 59 23.26 1.80 -16.92
CA GLY A 59 23.58 1.50 -18.31
C GLY A 59 24.25 0.15 -18.49
N ASP A 60 25.10 -0.26 -17.55
CA ASP A 60 25.95 -1.45 -17.61
C ASP A 60 25.20 -2.77 -17.49
N ILE A 61 23.95 -2.71 -17.04
CA ILE A 61 23.15 -3.90 -16.79
C ILE A 61 21.98 -4.10 -17.77
N LEU A 62 21.69 -3.12 -18.65
CA LEU A 62 20.47 -3.14 -19.47
C LEU A 62 20.39 -4.31 -20.43
N ASP A 63 21.50 -4.81 -20.94
CA ASP A 63 21.59 -6.00 -21.81
C ASP A 63 21.62 -7.33 -21.04
N LYS A 64 21.79 -7.25 -19.72
CA LYS A 64 21.97 -8.42 -18.84
C LYS A 64 20.71 -8.79 -18.06
N VAL A 65 19.69 -7.91 -18.02
CA VAL A 65 18.51 -8.07 -17.17
C VAL A 65 17.23 -8.11 -17.99
N ASP A 66 16.27 -8.88 -17.51
CA ASP A 66 14.92 -8.99 -18.08
C ASP A 66 13.92 -8.18 -17.25
N ALA A 67 14.23 -7.87 -15.99
CA ALA A 67 13.44 -7.04 -15.09
C ALA A 67 14.29 -6.43 -13.99
N GLY A 68 13.85 -5.30 -13.41
CA GLY A 68 14.58 -4.65 -12.32
C GLY A 68 13.68 -4.07 -11.24
N THR A 69 14.25 -3.86 -10.04
CA THR A 69 13.62 -3.11 -8.95
C THR A 69 14.39 -1.83 -8.66
N ILE A 70 13.68 -0.70 -8.59
CA ILE A 70 14.22 0.60 -8.17
C ILE A 70 13.88 0.82 -6.69
N ALA A 71 14.89 0.73 -5.83
CA ALA A 71 14.80 0.90 -4.37
C ALA A 71 15.72 2.03 -3.88
N THR A 72 15.69 3.15 -4.59
CA THR A 72 16.50 4.34 -4.36
C THR A 72 15.66 5.45 -3.71
N PRO A 73 16.26 6.59 -3.30
CA PRO A 73 15.48 7.75 -2.87
C PRO A 73 14.47 8.21 -3.94
N THR A 74 13.27 8.58 -3.51
CA THR A 74 12.12 8.91 -4.37
C THR A 74 12.42 9.95 -5.45
N LEU A 75 13.30 10.91 -5.15
CA LEU A 75 13.72 11.97 -6.10
C LEU A 75 14.38 11.40 -7.38
N THR A 76 14.89 10.18 -7.33
CA THR A 76 15.58 9.53 -8.46
C THR A 76 14.66 8.59 -9.26
N HIS A 77 13.47 8.24 -8.75
CA HIS A 77 12.57 7.27 -9.36
C HIS A 77 12.25 7.57 -10.82
N LEU A 78 11.86 8.81 -11.15
CA LEU A 78 11.54 9.19 -12.53
C LEU A 78 12.74 9.04 -13.46
N LYS A 79 13.96 9.43 -13.02
CA LYS A 79 15.18 9.33 -13.83
C LYS A 79 15.49 7.89 -14.16
N LEU A 80 15.49 7.03 -13.15
CA LEU A 80 15.81 5.61 -13.28
C LEU A 80 14.71 4.84 -14.03
N ALA A 81 13.45 5.06 -13.70
CA ALA A 81 12.32 4.45 -14.41
C ALA A 81 12.35 4.74 -15.91
N LYS A 82 12.73 5.96 -16.34
CA LYS A 82 12.91 6.30 -17.76
C LYS A 82 13.93 5.42 -18.47
N ILE A 83 15.03 5.07 -17.80
CA ILE A 83 16.08 4.22 -18.37
C ILE A 83 15.48 2.84 -18.68
N PHE A 84 14.88 2.17 -17.69
CA PHE A 84 14.28 0.85 -17.85
C PHE A 84 13.14 0.85 -18.84
N ILE A 85 12.17 1.75 -18.71
CA ILE A 85 10.96 1.81 -19.58
C ILE A 85 11.33 2.04 -21.04
N LYS A 86 12.28 2.95 -21.35
CA LYS A 86 12.71 3.21 -22.72
C LYS A 86 13.41 2.02 -23.37
N ASN A 87 14.08 1.20 -22.57
CA ASN A 87 14.70 -0.04 -23.01
C ASN A 87 13.73 -1.24 -22.98
N LYS A 88 12.43 -0.99 -22.70
CA LYS A 88 11.37 -2.01 -22.59
C LYS A 88 11.65 -3.08 -21.55
N ILE A 89 12.40 -2.72 -20.50
CA ILE A 89 12.69 -3.58 -19.35
C ILE A 89 11.62 -3.31 -18.29
N PRO A 90 10.80 -4.30 -17.91
CA PRO A 90 9.87 -4.23 -16.80
C PRO A 90 10.53 -3.78 -15.51
N VAL A 91 9.82 -2.96 -14.72
CA VAL A 91 10.39 -2.40 -13.50
C VAL A 91 9.39 -2.33 -12.36
N LEU A 92 9.82 -2.76 -11.17
CA LEU A 92 9.16 -2.52 -9.88
C LEU A 92 9.80 -1.28 -9.25
N ILE A 93 9.01 -0.27 -8.92
CA ILE A 93 9.49 0.98 -8.31
C ILE A 93 8.99 1.04 -6.87
N GLU A 94 9.87 1.28 -5.91
CA GLU A 94 9.47 1.47 -4.52
C GLU A 94 8.49 2.65 -4.33
N LYS A 95 7.66 2.56 -3.31
CA LYS A 95 6.73 3.65 -2.99
C LYS A 95 7.47 4.90 -2.44
N PRO A 96 6.93 6.08 -2.69
CA PRO A 96 5.86 6.40 -3.65
C PRO A 96 6.38 6.34 -5.10
N LEU A 97 5.49 6.19 -6.07
CA LEU A 97 5.81 6.10 -7.50
C LEU A 97 6.82 7.15 -7.97
N ALA A 98 6.70 8.38 -7.49
CA ALA A 98 7.57 9.52 -7.81
C ALA A 98 7.46 10.59 -6.73
N ALA A 99 8.35 11.59 -6.78
CA ALA A 99 8.41 12.68 -5.82
C ALA A 99 7.15 13.60 -5.83
N ASN A 100 6.44 13.64 -6.94
CA ASN A 100 5.22 14.43 -7.09
C ASN A 100 4.33 13.91 -8.22
N VAL A 101 3.07 14.37 -8.24
CA VAL A 101 2.05 13.96 -9.22
C VAL A 101 2.50 14.20 -10.67
N ARG A 102 3.20 15.31 -10.97
CA ARG A 102 3.67 15.61 -12.32
C ARG A 102 4.67 14.55 -12.82
N GLU A 103 5.54 14.10 -11.96
CA GLU A 103 6.51 13.05 -12.26
C GLU A 103 5.83 11.68 -12.36
N GLY A 104 4.91 11.37 -11.44
CA GLY A 104 4.11 10.15 -11.50
C GLY A 104 3.33 10.02 -12.82
N LYS A 105 2.72 11.13 -13.29
CA LYS A 105 2.07 11.18 -14.61
C LYS A 105 3.03 10.86 -15.76
N LYS A 106 4.30 11.34 -15.67
CA LYS A 106 5.32 11.03 -16.68
C LYS A 106 5.68 9.55 -16.68
N VAL A 107 5.83 8.92 -15.50
CA VAL A 107 6.12 7.49 -15.39
C VAL A 107 4.96 6.67 -15.99
N ALA A 108 3.73 6.93 -15.58
CA ALA A 108 2.54 6.23 -16.08
C ALA A 108 2.36 6.39 -17.61
N ALA A 109 2.58 7.60 -18.14
CA ALA A 109 2.51 7.87 -19.58
C ALA A 109 3.62 7.14 -20.35
N LEU A 110 4.85 7.09 -19.81
CA LEU A 110 5.95 6.35 -20.43
C LEU A 110 5.68 4.84 -20.43
N ALA A 111 5.23 4.27 -19.31
CA ALA A 111 4.85 2.86 -19.21
C ALA A 111 3.85 2.47 -20.30
N LYS A 112 2.77 3.27 -20.44
CA LYS A 112 1.76 3.09 -21.49
C LYS A 112 2.34 3.22 -22.88
N ARG A 113 3.12 4.28 -23.15
CA ARG A 113 3.70 4.55 -24.49
C ARG A 113 4.64 3.45 -24.95
N HIS A 114 5.45 2.89 -24.07
CA HIS A 114 6.44 1.86 -24.40
C HIS A 114 5.89 0.45 -24.23
N ASN A 115 4.63 0.30 -23.79
CA ASN A 115 4.01 -0.99 -23.44
C ASN A 115 4.90 -1.82 -22.51
N THR A 116 5.41 -1.18 -21.44
CA THR A 116 6.31 -1.78 -20.47
C THR A 116 5.61 -1.94 -19.13
N VAL A 117 5.72 -3.12 -18.53
CA VAL A 117 5.17 -3.37 -17.18
C VAL A 117 5.90 -2.51 -16.17
N VAL A 118 5.15 -1.70 -15.44
CA VAL A 118 5.63 -0.93 -14.29
C VAL A 118 4.77 -1.27 -13.10
N ALA A 119 5.36 -1.95 -12.13
CA ALA A 119 4.78 -2.22 -10.83
C ALA A 119 5.25 -1.18 -9.81
N VAL A 120 4.49 -0.99 -8.73
CA VAL A 120 4.88 -0.06 -7.66
C VAL A 120 4.77 -0.75 -6.30
N GLY A 121 5.80 -0.55 -5.48
CA GLY A 121 6.06 -1.20 -4.20
C GLY A 121 5.09 -0.80 -3.08
N HIS A 122 3.80 -0.85 -3.33
CA HIS A 122 2.77 -0.79 -2.29
C HIS A 122 2.57 -2.20 -1.69
N SER A 123 3.59 -2.73 -1.03
CA SER A 123 3.64 -4.11 -0.53
C SER A 123 2.46 -4.49 0.38
N GLU A 124 1.84 -3.52 1.06
CA GLU A 124 0.64 -3.77 1.86
C GLU A 124 -0.58 -4.20 1.02
N ARG A 125 -0.62 -3.91 -0.29
CA ARG A 125 -1.62 -4.46 -1.21
C ARG A 125 -1.41 -5.96 -1.42
N CYS A 126 -0.16 -6.43 -1.40
CA CYS A 126 0.22 -7.83 -1.48
C CYS A 126 0.15 -8.55 -0.13
N ASN A 127 -0.13 -7.83 0.97
CA ASN A 127 -0.29 -8.43 2.28
C ASN A 127 -1.42 -9.47 2.25
N PRO A 128 -1.20 -10.68 2.79
CA PRO A 128 -2.25 -11.72 2.85
C PRO A 128 -3.58 -11.24 3.41
N VAL A 129 -3.57 -10.28 4.35
CA VAL A 129 -4.78 -9.63 4.88
C VAL A 129 -5.53 -8.89 3.77
N ALA A 130 -4.85 -8.06 2.96
CA ALA A 130 -5.46 -7.33 1.85
C ALA A 130 -5.99 -8.30 0.79
N GLN A 131 -5.24 -9.37 0.50
CA GLN A 131 -5.66 -10.41 -0.43
C GLN A 131 -6.89 -11.19 0.08
N ALA A 132 -7.00 -11.44 1.39
CA ALA A 132 -8.18 -12.03 1.98
C ALA A 132 -9.42 -11.12 1.82
N ILE A 133 -9.28 -9.81 2.04
CA ILE A 133 -10.35 -8.84 1.81
C ILE A 133 -10.78 -8.83 0.34
N LYS A 134 -9.82 -8.81 -0.58
CA LYS A 134 -10.07 -8.77 -2.03
C LYS A 134 -10.88 -9.97 -2.54
N ARG A 135 -10.73 -11.15 -1.88
CA ARG A 135 -11.51 -12.35 -2.20
C ARG A 135 -12.96 -12.28 -1.75
N LEU A 136 -13.28 -11.32 -0.86
CA LEU A 136 -14.65 -11.10 -0.41
C LEU A 136 -15.32 -10.13 -1.39
N ASP A 137 -16.45 -10.54 -1.96
CA ASP A 137 -17.26 -9.66 -2.81
C ASP A 137 -18.10 -8.71 -1.95
N ILE A 138 -17.40 -7.69 -1.40
CA ILE A 138 -18.00 -6.71 -0.49
C ILE A 138 -18.01 -5.34 -1.15
N GLU A 139 -19.19 -4.75 -1.29
CA GLU A 139 -19.35 -3.36 -1.70
C GLU A 139 -19.26 -2.42 -0.48
N PRO A 140 -18.12 -1.73 -0.23
CA PRO A 140 -17.96 -0.91 0.95
C PRO A 140 -18.85 0.32 0.92
N LYS A 141 -19.50 0.60 2.04
CA LYS A 141 -20.24 1.86 2.28
C LYS A 141 -19.47 2.80 3.19
N PHE A 142 -18.75 2.23 4.15
CA PHE A 142 -17.85 2.96 5.02
C PHE A 142 -16.57 2.16 5.27
N ILE A 143 -15.42 2.82 5.20
CA ILE A 143 -14.10 2.24 5.48
C ILE A 143 -13.43 3.08 6.58
N GLU A 144 -12.88 2.43 7.57
CA GLU A 144 -12.05 3.05 8.60
C GLU A 144 -10.67 2.39 8.58
N ALA A 145 -9.62 3.21 8.48
CA ALA A 145 -8.23 2.73 8.54
C ALA A 145 -7.44 3.53 9.58
N ASN A 146 -6.72 2.79 10.44
CA ASN A 146 -5.83 3.35 11.44
C ASN A 146 -4.44 2.74 11.27
N ARG A 147 -3.44 3.61 11.07
CA ARG A 147 -2.03 3.22 10.99
C ARG A 147 -1.20 4.08 11.92
N ILE A 148 -0.86 3.52 13.05
CA ILE A 148 -0.13 4.21 14.11
C ILE A 148 1.19 3.47 14.33
N SER A 149 2.28 4.22 14.43
CA SER A 149 3.61 3.69 14.74
C SER A 149 4.35 4.58 15.73
N PRO A 150 5.34 4.05 16.46
CA PRO A 150 6.32 4.89 17.16
C PRO A 150 7.11 5.76 16.18
N TYR A 151 7.65 6.87 16.69
CA TYR A 151 8.47 7.78 15.90
C TYR A 151 9.74 7.08 15.40
N PRO A 152 9.98 7.08 14.07
CA PRO A 152 11.04 6.24 13.49
C PRO A 152 12.44 6.84 13.59
N PHE A 153 12.60 8.11 14.00
CA PHE A 153 13.86 8.90 14.02
C PHE A 153 14.63 8.87 12.67
N ARG A 154 13.91 8.61 11.56
CA ARG A 154 14.42 8.57 10.18
C ARG A 154 13.33 9.06 9.24
N SER A 155 13.70 9.46 8.02
CA SER A 155 12.75 10.00 7.03
C SER A 155 11.90 11.13 7.60
N THR A 156 12.53 12.00 8.39
CA THR A 156 11.88 13.13 9.08
C THR A 156 11.59 14.28 8.12
N ASP A 157 12.18 14.23 6.95
CA ASP A 157 12.00 15.15 5.80
C ASP A 157 10.68 14.91 5.05
N VAL A 158 9.95 13.84 5.38
CA VAL A 158 8.68 13.48 4.74
C VAL A 158 7.59 13.39 5.79
N GLY A 159 6.42 13.98 5.53
CA GLY A 159 5.25 13.90 6.40
C GLY A 159 4.60 12.52 6.43
N VAL A 160 3.79 12.29 7.47
CA VAL A 160 3.11 10.99 7.71
C VAL A 160 2.18 10.59 6.56
N VAL A 161 1.66 11.53 5.78
CA VAL A 161 0.77 11.23 4.65
C VAL A 161 1.51 10.45 3.55
N LEU A 162 2.72 10.88 3.17
CA LEU A 162 3.48 10.23 2.10
C LEU A 162 4.31 9.05 2.59
N ASP A 163 4.67 9.01 3.88
CA ASP A 163 5.45 7.90 4.43
C ASP A 163 4.58 6.73 4.92
N VAL A 164 3.52 7.03 5.68
CA VAL A 164 2.71 6.05 6.41
C VAL A 164 1.31 5.89 5.80
N MET A 165 0.56 7.00 5.65
CA MET A 165 -0.85 6.96 5.21
C MET A 165 -1.01 6.46 3.77
N ILE A 166 -0.01 6.63 2.93
CA ILE A 166 -0.08 6.25 1.50
C ILE A 166 -0.37 4.77 1.29
N HIS A 167 0.00 3.90 2.22
CA HIS A 167 -0.33 2.48 2.17
C HIS A 167 -1.84 2.23 2.32
N ASP A 168 -2.47 2.95 3.26
CA ASP A 168 -3.92 2.81 3.48
C ASP A 168 -4.71 3.56 2.41
N ILE A 169 -4.20 4.66 1.88
CA ILE A 169 -4.76 5.33 0.71
C ILE A 169 -4.86 4.34 -0.46
N ASP A 170 -3.78 3.62 -0.76
CA ASP A 170 -3.74 2.64 -1.84
C ASP A 170 -4.77 1.51 -1.64
N ILE A 171 -4.82 0.94 -0.44
CA ILE A 171 -5.80 -0.10 -0.07
C ILE A 171 -7.23 0.42 -0.23
N ILE A 172 -7.53 1.61 0.29
CA ILE A 172 -8.88 2.19 0.26
C ILE A 172 -9.34 2.50 -1.16
N LEU A 173 -8.46 3.04 -2.00
CA LEU A 173 -8.77 3.29 -3.41
C LEU A 173 -9.11 1.99 -4.14
N SER A 174 -8.38 0.91 -3.86
CA SER A 174 -8.65 -0.41 -4.41
C SER A 174 -10.00 -0.97 -3.95
N LEU A 175 -10.34 -0.82 -2.66
CA LEU A 175 -11.59 -1.33 -2.09
C LEU A 175 -12.80 -0.51 -2.54
N ALA A 176 -12.69 0.82 -2.57
CA ALA A 176 -13.78 1.71 -2.96
C ALA A 176 -14.08 1.65 -4.47
N ALA A 177 -13.09 1.29 -5.29
CA ALA A 177 -13.16 1.18 -6.76
C ALA A 177 -13.94 2.32 -7.44
N SER A 178 -13.83 3.55 -6.93
CA SER A 178 -14.63 4.71 -7.33
C SER A 178 -13.80 5.98 -7.31
N LYS A 179 -14.23 6.97 -8.09
CA LYS A 179 -13.57 8.27 -8.14
C LYS A 179 -13.79 9.04 -6.84
N ILE A 180 -12.77 9.81 -6.44
CA ILE A 180 -12.84 10.69 -5.27
C ILE A 180 -13.66 11.93 -5.62
N LYS A 181 -14.75 12.14 -4.88
CA LYS A 181 -15.63 13.32 -4.96
C LYS A 181 -15.09 14.48 -4.11
N ARG A 182 -14.68 14.20 -2.86
CA ARG A 182 -14.20 15.20 -1.91
C ARG A 182 -13.21 14.60 -0.92
N VAL A 183 -12.30 15.45 -0.44
CA VAL A 183 -11.34 15.12 0.63
C VAL A 183 -11.36 16.28 1.63
N ASP A 184 -11.50 15.92 2.91
CA ASP A 184 -11.34 16.82 4.05
C ASP A 184 -10.27 16.20 4.96
N ALA A 185 -9.27 16.99 5.37
CA ALA A 185 -8.19 16.46 6.19
C ALA A 185 -7.63 17.52 7.14
N VAL A 186 -7.12 17.05 8.28
CA VAL A 186 -6.36 17.82 9.25
C VAL A 186 -5.05 17.08 9.53
N GLY A 187 -3.97 17.85 9.66
CA GLY A 187 -2.65 17.32 10.02
C GLY A 187 -1.97 18.23 11.02
N VAL A 188 -1.22 17.64 11.93
CA VAL A 188 -0.48 18.36 12.97
C VAL A 188 0.95 17.86 12.98
N ASN A 189 1.90 18.78 13.03
CA ASN A 189 3.30 18.51 13.31
C ASN A 189 3.57 18.74 14.81
N VAL A 190 4.23 17.79 15.44
CA VAL A 190 4.55 17.85 16.88
C VAL A 190 6.05 17.80 17.09
N ILE A 191 6.77 17.00 16.32
CA ILE A 191 8.21 16.78 16.44
C ILE A 191 8.94 17.32 15.20
N GLY A 192 8.42 17.01 14.01
CA GLY A 192 9.04 17.38 12.73
C GLY A 192 8.52 18.71 12.14
N GLU A 193 9.04 19.08 10.98
CA GLU A 193 8.57 20.24 10.21
C GLU A 193 7.29 19.91 9.41
N GLU A 194 7.13 18.64 8.99
CA GLU A 194 5.96 18.13 8.30
C GLU A 194 5.01 17.44 9.30
N GLU A 195 3.79 17.10 8.86
CA GLU A 195 2.79 16.48 9.73
C GLU A 195 3.24 15.12 10.29
N ASP A 196 3.09 14.95 11.62
CA ASP A 196 3.37 13.72 12.36
C ASP A 196 2.13 12.87 12.58
N ILE A 197 0.96 13.52 12.53
CA ILE A 197 -0.35 12.89 12.53
C ILE A 197 -1.22 13.54 11.47
N CYS A 198 -2.00 12.73 10.78
CA CYS A 198 -3.02 13.20 9.84
C CYS A 198 -4.28 12.35 9.96
N ASN A 199 -5.44 13.02 9.99
CA ASN A 199 -6.74 12.40 9.80
C ASN A 199 -7.36 12.94 8.51
N ALA A 200 -7.87 12.05 7.68
CA ALA A 200 -8.49 12.38 6.41
C ALA A 200 -9.83 11.68 6.23
N ARG A 201 -10.81 12.41 5.73
CA ARG A 201 -12.09 11.89 5.28
C ARG A 201 -12.19 12.00 3.77
N ILE A 202 -12.38 10.87 3.11
CA ILE A 202 -12.52 10.77 1.65
C ILE A 202 -13.94 10.35 1.32
N VAL A 203 -14.62 11.11 0.47
CA VAL A 203 -15.95 10.80 -0.05
C VAL A 203 -15.81 10.40 -1.52
N PHE A 204 -16.34 9.26 -1.89
CA PHE A 204 -16.32 8.72 -3.25
C PHE A 204 -17.63 9.01 -4.01
N GLU A 205 -17.57 8.97 -5.34
CA GLU A 205 -18.75 9.15 -6.19
C GLU A 205 -19.78 8.03 -6.02
N SER A 206 -19.33 6.80 -5.65
CA SER A 206 -20.21 5.67 -5.30
C SER A 206 -21.02 5.89 -4.02
N GLY A 207 -20.74 6.96 -3.26
CA GLY A 207 -21.29 7.19 -1.93
C GLY A 207 -20.53 6.51 -0.80
N CYS A 208 -19.51 5.71 -1.11
CA CYS A 208 -18.60 5.19 -0.09
C CYS A 208 -17.86 6.35 0.59
N ILE A 209 -17.61 6.19 1.88
CA ILE A 209 -16.84 7.15 2.69
C ILE A 209 -15.70 6.40 3.37
N ALA A 210 -14.49 6.98 3.36
CA ALA A 210 -13.38 6.44 4.11
C ALA A 210 -12.83 7.47 5.10
N ASN A 211 -12.56 7.03 6.33
CA ASN A 211 -11.81 7.78 7.33
C ASN A 211 -10.45 7.10 7.52
N ILE A 212 -9.37 7.87 7.41
CA ILE A 212 -8.01 7.38 7.55
C ILE A 212 -7.32 8.19 8.63
N THR A 213 -6.71 7.50 9.59
CA THR A 213 -5.82 8.12 10.57
C THR A 213 -4.44 7.49 10.46
N ALA A 214 -3.43 8.32 10.22
CA ALA A 214 -2.03 7.89 10.27
C ALA A 214 -1.26 8.75 11.28
N SER A 215 -0.45 8.10 12.12
CA SER A 215 0.37 8.78 13.12
C SER A 215 1.70 8.04 13.29
N ARG A 216 2.77 8.83 13.44
CA ARG A 216 4.08 8.34 13.86
C ARG A 216 4.44 8.74 15.30
N LEU A 217 3.41 9.07 16.11
CA LEU A 217 3.56 9.48 17.51
C LEU A 217 3.00 8.45 18.50
N GLY A 218 2.69 7.26 18.03
CA GLY A 218 2.14 6.21 18.89
C GLY A 218 3.18 5.56 19.80
N LEU A 219 2.77 5.17 21.00
CA LEU A 219 3.60 4.32 21.88
C LEU A 219 3.58 2.85 21.45
N LYS A 220 2.54 2.43 20.71
CA LYS A 220 2.37 1.08 20.18
C LYS A 220 2.00 1.15 18.70
N THR A 221 2.39 0.12 17.94
CA THR A 221 1.99 -0.04 16.56
C THR A 221 0.54 -0.53 16.49
N ASP A 222 -0.29 0.13 15.66
CA ASP A 222 -1.64 -0.32 15.32
C ASP A 222 -1.81 -0.23 13.79
N ARG A 223 -2.34 -1.28 13.16
CA ARG A 223 -2.57 -1.33 11.71
C ARG A 223 -3.89 -2.04 11.43
N ARG A 224 -4.98 -1.31 11.54
CA ARG A 224 -6.33 -1.86 11.40
C ARG A 224 -7.08 -1.24 10.25
N VAL A 225 -7.85 -2.10 9.57
CA VAL A 225 -8.85 -1.67 8.60
C VAL A 225 -10.18 -2.32 8.96
N ARG A 226 -11.25 -1.50 8.94
CA ARG A 226 -12.64 -1.94 9.12
C ARG A 226 -13.43 -1.55 7.89
N VAL A 227 -14.23 -2.47 7.40
CA VAL A 227 -15.10 -2.24 6.24
C VAL A 227 -16.53 -2.54 6.63
N PHE A 228 -17.40 -1.60 6.38
CA PHE A 228 -18.83 -1.71 6.62
C PHE A 228 -19.55 -1.72 5.28
N SER A 229 -20.37 -2.73 5.05
CA SER A 229 -21.20 -2.87 3.88
C SER A 229 -22.64 -3.22 4.30
N ARG A 230 -23.51 -3.38 3.32
CA ARG A 230 -24.85 -3.95 3.59
C ARG A 230 -24.81 -5.45 3.87
N GLN A 231 -23.79 -6.14 3.34
CA GLN A 231 -23.68 -7.60 3.42
C GLN A 231 -22.92 -8.05 4.66
N ALA A 232 -21.94 -7.25 5.11
CA ALA A 232 -21.05 -7.68 6.17
C ALA A 232 -20.33 -6.50 6.86
N TYR A 233 -19.88 -6.74 8.08
CA TYR A 233 -18.86 -6.00 8.77
C TYR A 233 -17.56 -6.79 8.77
N LEU A 234 -16.48 -6.17 8.37
CA LEU A 234 -15.15 -6.75 8.33
C LEU A 234 -14.21 -5.96 9.26
N SER A 235 -13.42 -6.64 10.05
CA SER A 235 -12.36 -6.05 10.87
C SER A 235 -11.08 -6.84 10.72
N VAL A 236 -10.00 -6.19 10.29
CA VAL A 236 -8.70 -6.83 10.08
C VAL A 236 -7.57 -6.09 10.79
N ASP A 237 -6.58 -6.86 11.23
CA ASP A 237 -5.35 -6.39 11.83
C ASP A 237 -4.16 -6.86 10.98
N TYR A 238 -3.52 -5.93 10.27
CA TYR A 238 -2.40 -6.20 9.37
C TYR A 238 -1.13 -6.61 10.11
N LEU A 239 -0.99 -6.18 11.38
CA LEU A 239 0.17 -6.53 12.19
C LEU A 239 0.08 -7.98 12.68
N LYS A 240 -1.13 -8.38 13.13
CA LYS A 240 -1.38 -9.72 13.64
C LYS A 240 -1.72 -10.73 12.56
N LYS A 241 -1.86 -10.28 11.31
CA LYS A 241 -2.35 -11.08 10.18
C LYS A 241 -3.64 -11.85 10.55
N SER A 242 -4.61 -11.13 11.09
CA SER A 242 -5.87 -11.70 11.54
C SER A 242 -7.05 -10.83 11.14
N GLY A 243 -8.21 -11.43 11.04
CA GLY A 243 -9.42 -10.70 10.75
C GLY A 243 -10.67 -11.53 10.96
N ILE A 244 -11.78 -10.83 11.16
CA ILE A 244 -13.12 -11.43 11.26
C ILE A 244 -14.04 -10.78 10.24
N ILE A 245 -14.97 -11.56 9.75
CA ILE A 245 -16.13 -11.09 9.00
C ILE A 245 -17.38 -11.45 9.79
N VAL A 246 -18.28 -10.49 9.95
CA VAL A 246 -19.55 -10.65 10.60
C VAL A 246 -20.63 -10.43 9.55
N LYS A 247 -21.47 -11.42 9.32
CA LYS A 247 -22.60 -11.38 8.40
C LYS A 247 -23.89 -11.55 9.17
N ALA A 248 -24.96 -10.88 8.74
CA ALA A 248 -26.30 -11.26 9.22
C ALA A 248 -26.67 -12.63 8.61
N ASP A 249 -27.24 -13.53 9.40
CA ASP A 249 -27.79 -14.76 8.85
C ASP A 249 -28.96 -14.40 7.91
N PRO A 250 -28.91 -14.81 6.64
CA PRO A 250 -29.97 -14.48 5.69
C PRO A 250 -31.32 -15.10 6.07
N ASN A 251 -31.31 -16.13 6.92
CA ASN A 251 -32.51 -16.83 7.41
C ASN A 251 -33.09 -16.20 8.69
N ILE A 252 -32.33 -15.30 9.35
CA ILE A 252 -32.72 -14.66 10.60
C ILE A 252 -32.99 -13.18 10.35
N ASN A 253 -34.25 -12.77 10.51
CA ASN A 253 -34.57 -11.34 10.61
C ASN A 253 -34.24 -10.87 12.04
N VAL A 254 -33.00 -10.39 12.24
CA VAL A 254 -32.51 -9.96 13.55
C VAL A 254 -33.42 -8.91 14.20
N VAL A 255 -33.97 -7.98 13.42
CA VAL A 255 -34.88 -6.95 13.92
C VAL A 255 -36.20 -7.55 14.42
N LYS A 256 -36.75 -8.51 13.65
CA LYS A 256 -37.97 -9.21 14.03
C LYS A 256 -37.74 -10.06 15.29
N CYS A 257 -36.65 -10.78 15.36
CA CYS A 257 -36.26 -11.58 16.53
C CYS A 257 -36.13 -10.69 17.78
N ILE A 258 -35.51 -9.53 17.69
CA ILE A 258 -35.39 -8.56 18.80
C ILE A 258 -36.79 -8.04 19.20
N GLN A 259 -37.68 -7.77 18.23
CA GLN A 259 -39.05 -7.30 18.51
C GLN A 259 -39.87 -8.37 19.22
N GLU A 260 -39.82 -9.62 18.76
CA GLU A 260 -40.50 -10.75 19.39
C GLU A 260 -40.07 -10.97 20.85
N HIS A 261 -38.76 -10.87 21.13
CA HIS A 261 -38.25 -10.98 22.51
C HIS A 261 -38.67 -9.79 23.38
N LYS A 262 -38.75 -8.57 22.81
CA LYS A 262 -39.26 -7.40 23.53
C LYS A 262 -40.75 -7.54 23.86
N GLU A 263 -41.56 -7.98 22.91
CA GLU A 263 -42.98 -8.21 23.10
C GLU A 263 -43.28 -9.33 24.11
N ALA A 264 -42.42 -10.36 24.13
CA ALA A 264 -42.51 -11.44 25.10
C ALA A 264 -41.96 -11.08 26.49
N GLY A 265 -41.37 -9.89 26.67
CA GLY A 265 -40.75 -9.48 27.95
C GLY A 265 -39.48 -10.26 28.31
N THR A 266 -38.91 -11.00 27.36
CA THR A 266 -37.71 -11.84 27.52
C THR A 266 -36.45 -11.19 26.93
N PHE A 267 -36.58 -9.93 26.51
CA PHE A 267 -35.44 -9.21 25.94
C PHE A 267 -34.48 -8.77 27.04
N ASP A 268 -33.33 -9.40 27.09
CA ASP A 268 -32.22 -8.99 27.93
C ASP A 268 -30.96 -8.89 27.10
N PHE A 269 -30.36 -7.70 27.06
CA PHE A 269 -29.21 -7.39 26.25
C PHE A 269 -27.94 -8.15 26.72
N GLU A 270 -27.84 -8.44 28.02
CA GLU A 270 -26.68 -9.11 28.63
C GLU A 270 -26.71 -10.63 28.40
N THR A 271 -27.90 -11.21 28.31
CA THR A 271 -28.08 -12.66 28.14
C THR A 271 -28.31 -13.08 26.70
N MET A 272 -28.51 -12.12 25.78
CA MET A 272 -28.72 -12.40 24.37
C MET A 272 -27.46 -13.00 23.73
N ASN A 273 -27.57 -14.20 23.17
CA ASN A 273 -26.46 -14.85 22.48
C ASN A 273 -26.29 -14.26 21.06
N TRP A 274 -25.55 -13.16 20.95
CA TRP A 274 -25.26 -12.49 19.66
C TRP A 274 -24.67 -13.42 18.59
N PRO A 275 -23.79 -14.40 18.90
CA PRO A 275 -23.34 -15.40 17.96
C PRO A 275 -24.44 -16.19 17.25
N ASP A 276 -25.61 -16.40 17.89
CA ASP A 276 -26.73 -17.11 17.27
C ASP A 276 -27.47 -16.22 16.24
N LEU A 277 -27.33 -14.91 16.33
CA LEU A 277 -27.96 -13.95 15.41
C LEU A 277 -27.01 -13.47 14.31
N LEU A 278 -25.72 -13.61 14.53
CA LEU A 278 -24.67 -13.11 13.65
C LEU A 278 -23.69 -14.23 13.32
N HIS A 279 -23.47 -14.45 12.05
CA HIS A 279 -22.47 -15.40 11.60
C HIS A 279 -21.08 -14.73 11.63
N VAL A 280 -20.25 -15.16 12.60
CA VAL A 280 -18.89 -14.65 12.78
C VAL A 280 -17.88 -15.66 12.26
N GLU A 281 -17.16 -15.31 11.20
CA GLU A 281 -16.12 -16.15 10.61
C GLU A 281 -14.75 -15.52 10.81
N GLN A 282 -13.75 -16.34 11.11
CA GLN A 282 -12.35 -15.95 11.02
C GLN A 282 -11.93 -15.95 9.55
N LEU A 283 -11.15 -14.94 9.16
CA LEU A 283 -10.58 -14.93 7.81
C LEU A 283 -9.41 -15.91 7.74
N ASP A 284 -9.41 -16.70 6.67
CA ASP A 284 -8.24 -17.51 6.31
C ASP A 284 -7.18 -16.64 5.67
N ILE A 285 -6.07 -16.43 6.39
CA ILE A 285 -5.00 -15.52 6.04
C ILE A 285 -3.67 -16.28 6.02
N ASP A 286 -3.06 -16.32 4.85
CA ASP A 286 -1.71 -16.89 4.64
C ASP A 286 -0.65 -16.17 5.48
N ASP A 287 0.42 -16.88 5.86
CA ASP A 287 1.57 -16.29 6.59
C ASP A 287 2.75 -15.86 5.68
N LYS A 288 2.49 -15.66 4.39
CA LYS A 288 3.53 -15.24 3.45
C LYS A 288 3.97 -13.79 3.67
N GLU A 289 5.21 -13.50 3.32
CA GLU A 289 5.75 -12.14 3.39
C GLU A 289 5.22 -11.26 2.24
N PRO A 290 4.69 -10.06 2.51
CA PRO A 290 4.13 -9.18 1.48
C PRO A 290 5.08 -8.84 0.33
N ILE A 291 6.36 -8.55 0.63
CA ILE A 291 7.38 -8.24 -0.40
C ILE A 291 7.65 -9.44 -1.30
N ARG A 292 7.62 -10.65 -0.77
CA ARG A 292 7.75 -11.87 -1.57
C ARG A 292 6.58 -11.99 -2.55
N LEU A 293 5.37 -11.83 -2.07
CA LEU A 293 4.16 -11.89 -2.92
C LEU A 293 4.15 -10.77 -3.97
N GLU A 294 4.62 -9.58 -3.63
CA GLU A 294 4.78 -8.46 -4.55
C GLU A 294 5.73 -8.79 -5.70
N GLN A 295 6.91 -9.32 -5.40
CA GLN A 295 7.88 -9.70 -6.42
C GLN A 295 7.41 -10.90 -7.24
N GLU A 296 6.76 -11.90 -6.63
CA GLU A 296 6.14 -13.01 -7.34
C GLU A 296 5.10 -12.52 -8.36
N ALA A 297 4.19 -11.62 -7.93
CA ALA A 297 3.17 -11.03 -8.81
C ALA A 297 3.80 -10.15 -9.91
N PHE A 298 4.84 -9.39 -9.60
CA PHE A 298 5.59 -8.63 -10.61
C PHE A 298 6.21 -9.55 -11.67
N LEU A 299 6.93 -10.59 -11.27
CA LEU A 299 7.56 -11.53 -12.22
C LEU A 299 6.53 -12.32 -13.03
N GLN A 300 5.36 -12.61 -12.48
CA GLN A 300 4.24 -13.18 -13.24
C GLN A 300 3.76 -12.24 -14.33
N ALA A 301 3.59 -10.94 -14.02
CA ALA A 301 3.21 -9.92 -15.01
C ALA A 301 4.30 -9.67 -16.08
N VAL A 302 5.58 -9.92 -15.75
CA VAL A 302 6.69 -9.87 -16.72
C VAL A 302 6.59 -11.00 -17.74
N THR A 303 6.26 -12.21 -17.29
CA THR A 303 6.21 -13.41 -18.14
C THR A 303 4.90 -13.54 -18.90
N ASN A 304 3.81 -13.10 -18.31
CA ASN A 304 2.48 -13.14 -18.92
C ASN A 304 1.91 -11.72 -19.06
N ARG A 305 1.93 -11.19 -20.27
CA ARG A 305 1.46 -9.84 -20.59
C ARG A 305 -0.06 -9.64 -20.46
N GLU A 306 -0.83 -10.69 -20.26
CA GLU A 306 -2.26 -10.61 -19.96
C GLU A 306 -2.50 -10.29 -18.48
N LEU A 307 -1.50 -10.54 -17.61
CA LEU A 307 -1.56 -10.20 -16.21
C LEU A 307 -1.09 -8.77 -15.98
N THR A 308 -1.78 -8.08 -15.08
CA THR A 308 -1.35 -6.79 -14.55
C THR A 308 -0.62 -7.00 -13.22
N PRO A 309 0.39 -6.17 -12.89
CA PRO A 309 0.98 -6.20 -11.55
C PRO A 309 -0.07 -5.86 -10.50
N GLU A 310 0.12 -6.29 -9.26
CA GLU A 310 -0.85 -6.05 -8.17
C GLU A 310 -1.12 -4.55 -7.95
N VAL A 311 -0.08 -3.72 -8.11
CA VAL A 311 -0.22 -2.26 -8.14
C VAL A 311 0.49 -1.73 -9.39
N SER A 312 -0.30 -1.26 -10.34
CA SER A 312 0.20 -0.62 -11.56
C SER A 312 0.65 0.82 -11.32
N ALA A 313 1.45 1.36 -12.25
CA ALA A 313 1.82 2.78 -12.22
C ALA A 313 0.60 3.72 -12.19
N GLN A 314 -0.54 3.34 -12.80
CA GLN A 314 -1.75 4.15 -12.82
C GLN A 314 -2.44 4.17 -11.45
N GLU A 315 -2.51 3.03 -10.76
CA GLU A 315 -3.08 2.92 -9.42
C GLU A 315 -2.21 3.67 -8.40
N ALA A 316 -0.89 3.50 -8.45
CA ALA A 316 0.04 4.23 -7.60
C ALA A 316 0.00 5.76 -7.87
N LEU A 317 -0.23 6.18 -9.12
CA LEU A 317 -0.49 7.58 -9.44
C LEU A 317 -1.77 8.07 -8.78
N ALA A 318 -2.84 7.28 -8.78
CA ALA A 318 -4.08 7.63 -8.10
C ALA A 318 -3.88 7.79 -6.59
N ALA A 319 -3.08 6.91 -5.96
CA ALA A 319 -2.71 7.03 -4.55
C ALA A 319 -1.92 8.32 -4.27
N LEU A 320 -0.96 8.66 -5.13
CA LEU A 320 -0.18 9.90 -5.03
C LEU A 320 -1.06 11.16 -5.24
N GLU A 321 -2.01 11.12 -6.17
CA GLU A 321 -2.99 12.20 -6.39
C GLU A 321 -3.91 12.38 -5.18
N CYS A 322 -4.36 11.28 -4.57
CA CYS A 322 -5.14 11.30 -3.33
C CYS A 322 -4.34 11.91 -2.17
N ALA A 323 -3.10 11.45 -1.96
CA ALA A 323 -2.20 12.01 -0.94
C ALA A 323 -2.00 13.52 -1.14
N LYS A 324 -1.85 13.98 -2.40
CA LYS A 324 -1.75 15.42 -2.71
C LYS A 324 -3.02 16.19 -2.36
N LYS A 325 -4.22 15.60 -2.60
CA LYS A 325 -5.50 16.23 -2.19
C LYS A 325 -5.59 16.34 -0.66
N ILE A 326 -5.16 15.30 0.07
CA ILE A 326 -5.09 15.31 1.53
C ILE A 326 -4.16 16.43 2.02
N LEU A 327 -2.92 16.50 1.52
CA LEU A 327 -1.97 17.54 1.89
C LEU A 327 -2.46 18.96 1.55
N ASN A 328 -3.17 19.12 0.44
CA ASN A 328 -3.79 20.41 0.11
C ASN A 328 -4.92 20.78 1.09
N SER A 329 -5.70 19.80 1.56
CA SER A 329 -6.73 20.02 2.59
C SER A 329 -6.10 20.35 3.95
N VAL A 330 -5.05 19.63 4.36
CA VAL A 330 -4.28 19.94 5.57
C VAL A 330 -3.77 21.38 5.56
N LYS A 331 -3.19 21.83 4.43
CA LYS A 331 -2.71 23.22 4.29
C LYS A 331 -3.82 24.27 4.43
N LYS A 332 -5.02 23.98 3.95
CA LYS A 332 -6.19 24.89 4.10
C LYS A 332 -6.69 24.94 5.54
N ASN A 333 -6.63 23.82 6.25
CA ASN A 333 -7.15 23.64 7.60
C ASN A 333 -6.06 23.81 8.67
N ARG A 334 -4.89 24.37 8.31
CA ARG A 334 -3.82 24.63 9.27
C ARG A 334 -4.36 25.48 10.41
N TRP A 335 -4.10 25.02 11.63
CA TRP A 335 -4.33 25.80 12.84
C TRP A 335 -3.56 27.12 12.71
N ARG A 336 -4.29 28.24 12.72
CA ARG A 336 -3.66 29.56 12.83
C ARG A 336 -3.34 29.74 14.30
N GLU A 337 -2.07 29.74 14.68
CA GLU A 337 -1.67 30.29 15.96
C GLU A 337 -2.22 31.71 16.04
N LYS A 338 -3.03 32.02 17.05
CA LYS A 338 -3.30 33.40 17.40
C LYS A 338 -1.96 33.97 17.80
N ILE A 339 -1.37 34.82 16.95
CA ILE A 339 -0.27 35.66 17.36
C ILE A 339 -0.87 36.52 18.47
N ASP A 340 -0.39 36.37 19.71
CA ASP A 340 -0.75 37.23 20.83
C ASP A 340 -0.42 38.68 20.42
N GLY A 341 -1.40 39.44 20.01
CA GLY A 341 -1.22 40.80 19.53
C GLY A 341 -2.45 41.50 18.97
N ASP A 342 -3.55 40.80 18.70
CA ASP A 342 -4.81 41.44 18.33
C ASP A 342 -5.79 41.42 19.51
N ILE A 343 -5.60 42.38 20.43
CA ILE A 343 -6.62 42.89 21.37
C ILE A 343 -6.98 44.29 20.95
#